data_5a09d558479a205d216457d3a16f43e6
#
_entry.id   5a09d558479a205d216457d3a16f43e6
#
_cell.length_a   1.000
_cell.length_b   1.000
_cell.length_c   1.000
_cell.angle_alpha   90.00
_cell.angle_beta   90.00
_cell.angle_gamma   90.00
#
_symmetry.space_group_name_H-M   'P 1'
#
loop_
_entity.id
_entity.type
_entity.pdbx_description
1 polymer ?
#
loop_
_entity_poly.entity_id
_entity_poly.type
_entity_poly.pdbx_seq_one_letter_code
_entity_poly.pdbx_strand_id
1 'polypeptide(L)'
;RNAYQFVIAKRFSAADLGYYTRANTMARLPMSSLYSIISKVTYPLMSQIQDNDEQLQHVFRRILRMMAYIILPSMLLLVLTASPLVSALLTEKWLPCVPFLQILSLSLALTPMNALNLNLLQAKGRSDLFLRLEVWKKILGVLILCATIPFGIFFMCCGLLLLSILEL
;
A
#
# COMPACT_ATOMS: atom_id res chain seq x y z
N ARG A 1 8.39 -7.56 2.04
CA ARG A 1 8.50 -6.09 1.89
C ARG A 1 9.93 -5.62 1.62
N ASN A 2 10.93 -6.27 2.20
CA ASN A 2 12.35 -5.96 1.97
C ASN A 2 12.90 -6.58 0.67
N ALA A 3 12.18 -7.54 0.06
CA ALA A 3 12.61 -8.21 -1.16
C ALA A 3 12.81 -7.24 -2.33
N TYR A 4 11.91 -6.27 -2.52
CA TYR A 4 12.03 -5.24 -3.56
C TYR A 4 13.29 -4.37 -3.38
N GLN A 5 13.52 -3.89 -2.15
CA GLN A 5 14.71 -3.09 -1.83
C GLN A 5 15.99 -3.89 -2.02
N PHE A 6 15.99 -5.18 -1.64
CA PHE A 6 17.14 -6.07 -1.82
C PHE A 6 17.46 -6.31 -3.30
N VAL A 7 16.43 -6.54 -4.12
CA VAL A 7 16.59 -6.71 -5.57
C VAL A 7 17.10 -5.43 -6.22
N ILE A 8 16.55 -4.26 -5.84
CA ILE A 8 16.99 -2.98 -6.34
C ILE A 8 18.46 -2.73 -5.96
N ALA A 9 18.84 -3.00 -4.71
CA ALA A 9 20.22 -2.85 -4.24
C ALA A 9 21.22 -3.73 -4.98
N LYS A 10 20.80 -4.94 -5.40
CA LYS A 10 21.69 -5.91 -6.06
C LYS A 10 21.80 -5.69 -7.58
N ARG A 11 20.77 -5.17 -8.22
CA ARG A 11 20.65 -5.12 -9.69
C ARG A 11 20.79 -3.69 -10.27
N PHE A 12 20.49 -2.67 -9.49
CA PHE A 12 20.44 -1.29 -9.91
C PHE A 12 21.44 -0.42 -9.13
N SER A 13 21.57 0.86 -9.49
CA SER A 13 22.53 1.76 -8.84
C SER A 13 22.13 2.13 -7.42
N ALA A 14 23.11 2.52 -6.60
CA ALA A 14 22.86 3.03 -5.25
C ALA A 14 22.02 4.31 -5.25
N ALA A 15 22.12 5.13 -6.30
CA ALA A 15 21.30 6.33 -6.48
C ALA A 15 19.82 5.97 -6.68
N ASP A 16 19.54 4.99 -7.52
CA ASP A 16 18.20 4.50 -7.80
C ASP A 16 17.52 3.92 -6.54
N LEU A 17 18.28 3.15 -5.76
CA LEU A 17 17.81 2.67 -4.46
C LEU A 17 17.47 3.84 -3.52
N GLY A 18 18.29 4.89 -3.53
CA GLY A 18 18.06 6.11 -2.77
C GLY A 18 16.75 6.79 -3.16
N TYR A 19 16.50 6.99 -4.46
CA TYR A 19 15.26 7.60 -4.97
C TYR A 19 14.03 6.77 -4.62
N TYR A 20 14.08 5.45 -4.84
CA TYR A 20 12.99 4.55 -4.47
C TYR A 20 12.71 4.58 -2.96
N THR A 21 13.74 4.50 -2.13
CA THR A 21 13.58 4.47 -0.67
C THR A 21 12.99 5.77 -0.15
N ARG A 22 13.44 6.92 -0.67
CA ARG A 22 12.88 8.23 -0.32
C ARG A 22 11.41 8.35 -0.72
N ALA A 23 11.10 8.02 -1.98
CA ALA A 23 9.73 8.01 -2.48
C ALA A 23 8.82 7.11 -1.60
N ASN A 24 9.26 5.90 -1.31
CA ASN A 24 8.51 4.96 -0.48
C ASN A 24 8.30 5.49 0.96
N THR A 25 9.30 6.15 1.55
CA THR A 25 9.17 6.74 2.89
C THR A 25 8.16 7.88 2.88
N MET A 26 8.24 8.80 1.91
CA MET A 26 7.32 9.92 1.78
C MET A 26 5.87 9.48 1.55
N ALA A 27 5.65 8.45 0.71
CA ALA A 27 4.32 7.91 0.46
C ALA A 27 3.74 7.18 1.70
N ARG A 28 4.59 6.54 2.51
CA ARG A 28 4.17 5.79 3.69
C ARG A 28 3.78 6.66 4.87
N LEU A 29 4.44 7.80 5.08
CA LEU A 29 4.18 8.66 6.23
C LEU A 29 2.70 9.07 6.36
N PRO A 30 2.08 9.74 5.37
CA PRO A 30 0.68 10.11 5.47
C PRO A 30 -0.24 8.88 5.54
N MET A 31 0.06 7.85 4.74
CA MET A 31 -0.73 6.63 4.71
C MET A 31 -0.75 5.91 6.06
N SER A 32 0.42 5.70 6.69
CA SER A 32 0.50 5.01 7.99
C SER A 32 -0.18 5.78 9.11
N SER A 33 -0.09 7.11 9.08
CA SER A 33 -0.78 7.98 10.05
C SER A 33 -2.30 7.87 9.93
N LEU A 34 -2.83 8.02 8.71
CA LEU A 34 -4.27 7.88 8.45
C LEU A 34 -4.78 6.49 8.83
N TYR A 35 -4.08 5.45 8.40
CA TYR A 35 -4.45 4.06 8.72
C TYR A 35 -4.45 3.80 10.23
N SER A 36 -3.43 4.29 10.96
CA SER A 36 -3.34 4.08 12.40
C SER A 36 -4.47 4.75 13.17
N ILE A 37 -4.88 5.95 12.77
CA ILE A 37 -6.01 6.67 13.39
C ILE A 37 -7.30 5.88 13.18
N ILE A 38 -7.59 5.47 11.95
CA ILE A 38 -8.79 4.73 11.59
C ILE A 38 -8.83 3.37 12.30
N SER A 39 -7.71 2.65 12.31
CA SER A 39 -7.62 1.32 12.91
C SER A 39 -7.87 1.32 14.43
N LYS A 40 -7.40 2.35 15.14
CA LYS A 40 -7.62 2.49 16.59
C LYS A 40 -9.10 2.61 16.97
N VAL A 41 -9.91 3.19 16.09
CA VAL A 41 -11.37 3.32 16.30
C VAL A 41 -12.10 2.08 15.80
N THR A 42 -11.67 1.53 14.68
CA THR A 42 -12.36 0.45 13.98
C THR A 42 -12.22 -0.90 14.69
N TYR A 43 -11.02 -1.23 15.17
CA TYR A 43 -10.75 -2.53 15.76
C TYR A 43 -11.63 -2.84 16.97
N PRO A 44 -11.74 -1.98 18.00
CA PRO A 44 -12.61 -2.24 19.14
C PRO A 44 -14.10 -2.29 18.76
N LEU A 45 -14.52 -1.49 17.78
CA LEU A 45 -15.90 -1.50 17.29
C LEU A 45 -16.25 -2.85 16.64
N MET A 46 -15.38 -3.37 15.78
CA MET A 46 -15.60 -4.66 15.11
C MET A 46 -15.57 -5.84 16.10
N SER A 47 -14.72 -5.78 17.13
CA SER A 47 -14.63 -6.80 18.17
C SER A 47 -15.91 -6.89 19.01
N GLN A 48 -16.59 -5.77 19.25
CA GLN A 48 -17.85 -5.76 20.04
C GLN A 48 -19.04 -6.38 19.30
N ILE A 49 -19.02 -6.38 17.96
CA ILE A 49 -20.14 -6.84 17.12
C ILE A 49 -19.83 -8.14 16.36
N GLN A 50 -18.75 -8.83 16.71
CA GLN A 50 -18.27 -10.01 15.96
C GLN A 50 -19.28 -11.16 15.90
N ASP A 51 -20.19 -11.26 16.86
CA ASP A 51 -21.20 -12.33 16.97
C ASP A 51 -22.45 -12.08 16.11
N ASN A 52 -22.61 -10.86 15.55
CA ASN A 52 -23.72 -10.50 14.69
C ASN A 52 -23.25 -10.25 13.25
N ASP A 53 -23.40 -11.25 12.40
CA ASP A 53 -22.90 -11.23 11.00
C ASP A 53 -23.50 -10.10 10.17
N GLU A 54 -24.78 -9.76 10.33
CA GLU A 54 -25.41 -8.68 9.55
C GLU A 54 -24.89 -7.30 9.97
N GLN A 55 -24.80 -7.08 11.28
CA GLN A 55 -24.27 -5.84 11.82
C GLN A 55 -22.78 -5.67 11.48
N LEU A 56 -22.01 -6.75 11.56
CA LEU A 56 -20.60 -6.77 11.20
C LEU A 56 -20.38 -6.38 9.73
N GLN A 57 -21.16 -6.94 8.80
CA GLN A 57 -21.07 -6.60 7.38
C GLN A 57 -21.48 -5.14 7.12
N HIS A 58 -22.51 -4.63 7.77
CA HIS A 58 -22.94 -3.24 7.61
C HIS A 58 -21.87 -2.27 8.08
N VAL A 59 -21.33 -2.50 9.28
CA VAL A 59 -20.24 -1.68 9.86
C VAL A 59 -18.98 -1.78 9.00
N PHE A 60 -18.61 -2.98 8.55
CA PHE A 60 -17.47 -3.19 7.67
C PHE A 60 -17.56 -2.36 6.38
N ARG A 61 -18.69 -2.43 5.67
CA ARG A 61 -18.90 -1.62 4.45
C ARG A 61 -18.84 -0.11 4.73
N ARG A 62 -19.34 0.32 5.88
CA ARG A 62 -19.29 1.72 6.29
C ARG A 62 -17.86 2.18 6.53
N ILE A 63 -17.06 1.37 7.24
CA ILE A 63 -15.65 1.65 7.52
C ILE A 63 -14.85 1.69 6.21
N LEU A 64 -15.03 0.70 5.34
CA LEU A 64 -14.35 0.61 4.06
C LEU A 64 -14.63 1.86 3.20
N ARG A 65 -15.87 2.31 3.18
CA ARG A 65 -16.27 3.53 2.49
C ARG A 65 -15.63 4.78 3.11
N MET A 66 -15.63 4.89 4.44
CA MET A 66 -14.97 6.01 5.14
C MET A 66 -13.47 6.04 4.87
N MET A 67 -12.81 4.87 4.90
CA MET A 67 -11.37 4.76 4.55
C MET A 67 -11.12 5.23 3.11
N ALA A 68 -11.93 4.78 2.16
CA ALA A 68 -11.82 5.19 0.78
C ALA A 68 -11.96 6.72 0.62
N TYR A 69 -12.97 7.33 1.23
CA TYR A 69 -13.20 8.77 1.16
C TYR A 69 -12.08 9.63 1.77
N ILE A 70 -11.35 9.11 2.73
CA ILE A 70 -10.24 9.85 3.38
C ILE A 70 -8.92 9.56 2.67
N ILE A 71 -8.61 8.29 2.43
CA ILE A 71 -7.28 7.87 1.96
C ILE A 71 -7.10 8.17 0.47
N LEU A 72 -8.11 7.86 -0.38
CA LEU A 72 -7.98 8.09 -1.82
C LEU A 72 -7.73 9.56 -2.18
N PRO A 73 -8.51 10.54 -1.72
CA PRO A 73 -8.24 11.94 -2.04
C PRO A 73 -6.94 12.44 -1.41
N SER A 74 -6.57 11.99 -0.20
CA SER A 74 -5.31 12.37 0.43
C SER A 74 -4.10 11.87 -0.38
N MET A 75 -4.14 10.62 -0.86
CA MET A 75 -3.08 10.07 -1.69
C MET A 75 -3.06 10.67 -3.09
N LEU A 76 -4.23 10.98 -3.66
CA LEU A 76 -4.33 11.68 -4.93
C LEU A 76 -3.73 13.09 -4.83
N LEU A 77 -4.02 13.81 -3.75
CA LEU A 77 -3.40 15.10 -3.48
C LEU A 77 -1.88 14.99 -3.42
N LEU A 78 -1.35 13.95 -2.75
CA LEU A 78 0.10 13.69 -2.70
C LEU A 78 0.69 13.43 -4.10
N VAL A 79 -0.03 12.71 -4.96
CA VAL A 79 0.38 12.46 -6.36
C VAL A 79 0.45 13.76 -7.15
N LEU A 80 -0.57 14.62 -7.03
CA LEU A 80 -0.64 15.90 -7.75
C LEU A 80 0.40 16.92 -7.26
N THR A 81 0.68 16.91 -5.95
CA THR A 81 1.65 17.83 -5.32
C THR A 81 3.05 17.23 -5.19
N ALA A 82 3.32 16.05 -5.74
CA ALA A 82 4.58 15.33 -5.58
C ALA A 82 5.79 16.15 -6.01
N SER A 83 5.72 16.83 -7.17
CA SER A 83 6.84 17.64 -7.69
C SER A 83 7.17 18.84 -6.80
N PRO A 84 6.23 19.76 -6.50
CA PRO A 84 6.53 20.90 -5.62
C PRO A 84 6.88 20.45 -4.19
N LEU A 85 6.32 19.35 -3.71
CA LEU A 85 6.62 18.83 -2.37
C LEU A 85 8.04 18.29 -2.28
N VAL A 86 8.50 17.58 -3.30
CA VAL A 86 9.89 17.06 -3.37
C VAL A 86 10.88 18.22 -3.49
N SER A 87 10.64 19.22 -4.36
CA SER A 87 11.53 20.36 -4.51
C SER A 87 11.62 21.20 -3.22
N ALA A 88 10.52 21.40 -2.51
CA ALA A 88 10.47 22.17 -1.27
C ALA A 88 11.11 21.45 -0.07
N LEU A 89 10.91 20.13 0.07
CA LEU A 89 11.38 19.37 1.23
C LEU A 89 12.75 18.74 1.05
N LEU A 90 13.10 18.33 -0.18
CA LEU A 90 14.30 17.53 -0.46
C LEU A 90 15.31 18.21 -1.36
N THR A 91 14.99 19.31 -2.00
CA THR A 91 15.77 19.98 -3.04
C THR A 91 15.61 19.38 -4.45
N GLU A 92 16.00 20.15 -5.48
CA GLU A 92 15.86 19.75 -6.90
C GLU A 92 16.61 18.48 -7.27
N LYS A 93 17.69 18.15 -6.55
CA LYS A 93 18.47 16.91 -6.74
C LYS A 93 17.60 15.64 -6.62
N TRP A 94 16.48 15.72 -5.90
CA TRP A 94 15.60 14.57 -5.65
C TRP A 94 14.41 14.49 -6.61
N LEU A 95 14.29 15.39 -7.57
CA LEU A 95 13.22 15.35 -8.58
C LEU A 95 13.09 13.99 -9.32
N PRO A 96 14.16 13.22 -9.57
CA PRO A 96 14.01 11.88 -10.15
C PRO A 96 13.21 10.89 -9.30
N CYS A 97 12.97 11.18 -7.99
CA CYS A 97 12.13 10.32 -7.16
C CYS A 97 10.62 10.57 -7.35
N VAL A 98 10.21 11.66 -8.01
CA VAL A 98 8.80 12.05 -8.19
C VAL A 98 7.97 10.96 -8.86
N PRO A 99 8.35 10.37 -10.01
CA PRO A 99 7.54 9.32 -10.63
C PRO A 99 7.38 8.08 -9.73
N PHE A 100 8.42 7.72 -8.95
CA PHE A 100 8.32 6.65 -7.97
C PHE A 100 7.34 7.00 -6.84
N LEU A 101 7.39 8.25 -6.35
CA LEU A 101 6.48 8.74 -5.32
C LEU A 101 5.03 8.65 -5.78
N GLN A 102 4.74 9.07 -7.00
CA GLN A 102 3.39 9.05 -7.58
C GLN A 102 2.83 7.64 -7.67
N ILE A 103 3.59 6.70 -8.27
CA ILE A 103 3.14 5.31 -8.44
C ILE A 103 3.00 4.61 -7.09
N LEU A 104 3.96 4.78 -6.17
CA LEU A 104 3.91 4.17 -4.84
C LEU A 104 2.77 4.73 -4.00
N SER A 105 2.43 6.01 -4.13
CA SER A 105 1.29 6.60 -3.43
C SER A 105 -0.04 5.97 -3.88
N LEU A 106 -0.22 5.77 -5.19
CA LEU A 106 -1.40 5.07 -5.71
C LEU A 106 -1.48 3.61 -5.24
N SER A 107 -0.36 2.90 -5.27
CA SER A 107 -0.29 1.52 -4.77
C SER A 107 -0.63 1.44 -3.27
N LEU A 108 -0.07 2.35 -2.47
CA LEU A 108 -0.30 2.38 -1.03
C LEU A 108 -1.72 2.82 -0.65
N ALA A 109 -2.41 3.60 -1.50
CA ALA A 109 -3.79 3.99 -1.27
C ALA A 109 -4.75 2.80 -1.16
N LEU A 110 -4.47 1.70 -1.85
CA LEU A 110 -5.28 0.48 -1.85
C LEU A 110 -4.96 -0.48 -0.70
N THR A 111 -3.77 -0.35 -0.10
CA THR A 111 -3.28 -1.26 0.96
C THR A 111 -4.22 -1.38 2.17
N PRO A 112 -4.82 -0.30 2.71
CA PRO A 112 -5.70 -0.41 3.87
C PRO A 112 -6.99 -1.17 3.59
N MET A 113 -7.52 -1.07 2.37
CA MET A 113 -8.72 -1.82 1.97
C MET A 113 -8.44 -3.31 1.97
N ASN A 114 -7.28 -3.71 1.44
CA ASN A 114 -6.82 -5.10 1.47
C ASN A 114 -6.61 -5.60 2.90
N ALA A 115 -5.98 -4.79 3.76
CA ALA A 115 -5.77 -5.14 5.15
C ALA A 115 -7.10 -5.34 5.92
N LEU A 116 -8.11 -4.51 5.64
CA LEU A 116 -9.42 -4.62 6.27
C LEU A 116 -10.14 -5.91 5.84
N ASN A 117 -10.08 -6.27 4.55
CA ASN A 117 -10.63 -7.54 4.04
C ASN A 117 -10.01 -8.75 4.74
N LEU A 118 -8.68 -8.74 4.91
CA LEU A 118 -7.96 -9.80 5.60
C LEU A 118 -8.30 -9.87 7.10
N ASN A 119 -8.46 -8.72 7.77
CA ASN A 119 -8.86 -8.66 9.18
C ASN A 119 -10.26 -9.23 9.40
N LEU A 120 -11.19 -9.03 8.45
CA LEU A 120 -12.53 -9.62 8.52
C LEU A 120 -12.49 -11.16 8.47
N LEU A 121 -11.64 -11.73 7.60
CA LEU A 121 -11.46 -13.18 7.53
C LEU A 121 -10.89 -13.76 8.83
N GLN A 122 -9.94 -13.05 9.44
CA GLN A 122 -9.38 -13.44 10.75
C GLN A 122 -10.42 -13.34 11.86
N ALA A 123 -11.24 -12.28 11.89
CA ALA A 123 -12.31 -12.10 12.87
C ALA A 123 -13.36 -13.21 12.78
N LYS A 124 -13.63 -13.75 11.58
CA LYS A 124 -14.52 -14.90 11.35
C LYS A 124 -13.88 -16.27 11.62
N GLY A 125 -12.66 -16.31 12.16
CA GLY A 125 -11.96 -17.55 12.49
C GLY A 125 -11.49 -18.37 11.28
N ARG A 126 -11.60 -17.84 10.04
CA ARG A 126 -11.20 -18.54 8.81
C ARG A 126 -9.74 -18.30 8.48
N SER A 127 -8.87 -18.68 9.41
CA SER A 127 -7.41 -18.55 9.27
C SER A 127 -6.83 -19.36 8.10
N ASP A 128 -7.49 -20.44 7.71
CA ASP A 128 -7.15 -21.28 6.57
C ASP A 128 -7.22 -20.50 5.24
N LEU A 129 -8.32 -19.77 5.02
CA LEU A 129 -8.50 -18.92 3.85
C LEU A 129 -7.54 -17.73 3.86
N PHE A 130 -7.34 -17.13 5.04
CA PHE A 130 -6.36 -16.06 5.21
C PHE A 130 -4.97 -16.51 4.76
N LEU A 131 -4.48 -17.66 5.25
CA LEU A 131 -3.18 -18.19 4.87
C LEU A 131 -3.06 -18.48 3.38
N ARG A 132 -4.09 -19.09 2.78
CA ARG A 132 -4.10 -19.38 1.34
C ARG A 132 -4.01 -18.11 0.52
N LEU A 133 -4.80 -17.08 0.84
CA LEU A 133 -4.77 -15.80 0.16
C LEU A 133 -3.40 -15.10 0.32
N GLU A 134 -2.84 -15.07 1.53
CA GLU A 134 -1.52 -14.51 1.79
C GLU A 134 -0.41 -15.21 0.99
N VAL A 135 -0.44 -16.54 0.90
CA VAL A 135 0.52 -17.32 0.11
C VAL A 135 0.37 -17.00 -1.37
N TRP A 136 -0.85 -16.99 -1.90
CA TRP A 136 -1.12 -16.64 -3.30
C TRP A 136 -0.66 -15.22 -3.65
N LYS A 137 -0.95 -14.25 -2.80
CA LYS A 137 -0.47 -12.85 -2.95
C LYS A 137 1.05 -12.78 -3.00
N LYS A 138 1.74 -13.52 -2.14
CA LYS A 138 3.21 -13.56 -2.13
C LYS A 138 3.80 -14.23 -3.37
N ILE A 139 3.20 -15.33 -3.83
CA ILE A 139 3.62 -15.99 -5.07
C ILE A 139 3.44 -15.04 -6.26
N LEU A 140 2.26 -14.42 -6.38
CA LEU A 140 1.97 -13.46 -7.44
C LEU A 140 2.93 -12.25 -7.38
N GLY A 141 3.21 -11.74 -6.17
CA GLY A 141 4.17 -10.67 -5.96
C GLY A 141 5.59 -11.02 -6.42
N VAL A 142 6.04 -12.24 -6.15
CA VAL A 142 7.35 -12.73 -6.63
C VAL A 142 7.36 -12.88 -8.15
N LEU A 143 6.32 -13.41 -8.75
CA LEU A 143 6.20 -13.54 -10.21
C LEU A 143 6.24 -12.18 -10.91
N ILE A 144 5.46 -11.22 -10.43
CA ILE A 144 5.46 -9.84 -10.97
C ILE A 144 6.84 -9.19 -10.78
N LEU A 145 7.46 -9.39 -9.62
CA LEU A 145 8.81 -8.89 -9.37
C LEU A 145 9.79 -9.45 -10.40
N CYS A 146 9.83 -10.78 -10.59
CA CYS A 146 10.73 -11.43 -11.53
C CYS A 146 10.49 -10.96 -12.98
N ALA A 147 9.23 -10.77 -13.37
CA ALA A 147 8.87 -10.29 -14.69
C ALA A 147 9.28 -8.82 -14.92
N THR A 148 9.26 -7.99 -13.87
CA THR A 148 9.53 -6.54 -13.99
C THR A 148 11.00 -6.16 -13.79
N ILE A 149 11.82 -7.02 -13.19
CA ILE A 149 13.26 -6.77 -12.99
C ILE A 149 14.00 -6.34 -14.28
N PRO A 150 13.84 -7.03 -15.44
CA PRO A 150 14.58 -6.68 -16.65
C PRO A 150 14.20 -5.31 -17.25
N PHE A 151 13.01 -4.80 -16.93
CA PHE A 151 12.48 -3.56 -17.49
C PHE A 151 12.82 -2.28 -16.68
N GLY A 152 13.41 -2.44 -15.49
CA GLY A 152 13.84 -1.33 -14.66
C GLY A 152 12.94 -1.03 -13.45
N ILE A 153 13.39 -0.10 -12.58
CA ILE A 153 12.73 0.20 -11.30
C ILE A 153 11.34 0.80 -11.50
N PHE A 154 11.15 1.61 -12.55
CA PHE A 154 9.85 2.19 -12.86
C PHE A 154 8.79 1.10 -13.10
N PHE A 155 9.12 0.10 -13.91
CA PHE A 155 8.22 -1.05 -14.16
C PHE A 155 8.01 -1.91 -12.92
N MET A 156 9.01 -2.00 -12.04
CA MET A 156 8.83 -2.65 -10.72
C MET A 156 7.81 -1.92 -9.85
N CYS A 157 7.80 -0.58 -9.86
CA CYS A 157 6.79 0.21 -9.16
C CYS A 157 5.39 0.05 -9.79
N CYS A 158 5.29 0.01 -11.11
CA CYS A 158 4.05 -0.30 -11.81
C CYS A 158 3.55 -1.71 -11.48
N GLY A 159 4.46 -2.68 -11.37
CA GLY A 159 4.14 -4.04 -10.92
C GLY A 159 3.56 -4.09 -9.51
N LEU A 160 4.07 -3.27 -8.58
CA LEU A 160 3.49 -3.11 -7.24
C LEU A 160 2.07 -2.55 -7.28
N LEU A 161 1.82 -1.58 -8.15
CA LEU A 161 0.50 -1.00 -8.32
C LEU A 161 -0.48 -2.03 -8.90
N LEU A 162 -0.08 -2.77 -9.94
CA LEU A 162 -0.87 -3.87 -10.49
C LEU A 162 -1.19 -4.92 -9.43
N LEU A 163 -0.19 -5.32 -8.63
CA LEU A 163 -0.40 -6.25 -7.53
C LEU A 163 -1.43 -5.72 -6.54
N SER A 164 -1.33 -4.44 -6.13
CA SER A 164 -2.27 -3.82 -5.20
C SER A 164 -3.71 -3.78 -5.74
N ILE A 165 -3.88 -3.64 -7.05
CA ILE A 165 -5.21 -3.68 -7.71
C ILE A 165 -5.74 -5.12 -7.74
N LEU A 166 -4.91 -6.10 -8.06
CA LEU A 166 -5.30 -7.51 -8.12
C LEU A 166 -5.64 -8.10 -6.74
N GLU A 167 -5.10 -7.51 -5.69
CA GLU A 167 -5.36 -7.91 -4.30
C GLU A 167 -6.68 -7.34 -3.74
N LEU A 168 -7.32 -6.39 -4.42
CA LEU A 168 -8.55 -5.72 -3.97
C LEU A 168 -9.79 -6.60 -4.16
#